data_676d10d5b83cc48ff3cb312db76be20a
#
_entry.id   676d10d5b83cc48ff3cb312db76be20a
#
_cell.length_a   1.000
_cell.length_b   1.000
_cell.length_c   1.000
_cell.angle_alpha   90.00
_cell.angle_beta   90.00
_cell.angle_gamma   90.00
#
_symmetry.space_group_name_H-M   'P 1'
#
loop_
_entity.id
_entity.type
_entity.pdbx_description
1 polymer ?
#
loop_
_entity_poly.entity_id
_entity_poly.type
_entity_poly.pdbx_seq_one_letter_code
_entity_poly.pdbx_strand_id
1 'polypeptide(L)'
;MIQEFLRQVSIWAMPILVAIVFHEVAHGWVAYRLGDDTAARMGRLTLNPISHIDLFGTILLPLLLMIAHSPFLFGYAKPVPVNFTNLRYPKRDMIWVALAGPATNILLAFCSVLALKVLLSLDFSAQNPFAPFYLAVLSPLVLMAKNSIIINVVLAVFNIFPIPPLDGGRVLVGILPEPYSSTLARVEPYGFLIIMVLLMTDVLRAFMGPAISFILGIFGSIL
;
A
#
# COMPACT_ATOMS: atom_id res chain seq x y z
N MET A 1 -11.89 -22.11 16.48
CA MET A 1 -10.55 -21.49 16.53
C MET A 1 -9.91 -21.43 15.14
N ILE A 2 -9.61 -22.57 14.47
CA ILE A 2 -8.95 -22.61 13.15
C ILE A 2 -9.79 -21.90 12.08
N GLN A 3 -11.10 -22.15 12.01
CA GLN A 3 -12.00 -21.49 11.04
C GLN A 3 -12.02 -19.97 11.19
N GLU A 4 -12.06 -19.46 12.42
CA GLU A 4 -12.04 -18.02 12.67
C GLU A 4 -10.69 -17.40 12.31
N PHE A 5 -9.59 -18.10 12.61
CA PHE A 5 -8.25 -17.69 12.18
C PHE A 5 -8.16 -17.61 10.65
N LEU A 6 -8.58 -18.65 9.91
CA LEU A 6 -8.59 -18.66 8.45
C LEU A 6 -9.46 -17.56 7.86
N ARG A 7 -10.61 -17.30 8.47
CA ARG A 7 -11.50 -16.21 8.09
C ARG A 7 -10.82 -14.84 8.25
N GLN A 8 -10.20 -14.58 9.40
CA GLN A 8 -9.48 -13.33 9.66
C GLN A 8 -8.31 -13.15 8.69
N VAL A 9 -7.52 -14.20 8.45
CA VAL A 9 -6.44 -14.15 7.46
C VAL A 9 -6.99 -13.79 6.08
N SER A 10 -8.06 -14.41 5.62
CA SER A 10 -8.64 -14.14 4.30
C SER A 10 -9.17 -12.71 4.17
N ILE A 11 -9.83 -12.19 5.22
CA ILE A 11 -10.40 -10.83 5.25
C ILE A 11 -9.30 -9.75 5.15
N TRP A 12 -8.11 -10.00 5.66
CA TRP A 12 -6.98 -9.06 5.59
C TRP A 12 -6.05 -9.32 4.41
N ALA A 13 -5.74 -10.59 4.10
CA ALA A 13 -4.75 -10.93 3.09
C ALA A 13 -5.13 -10.44 1.69
N MET A 14 -6.39 -10.62 1.28
CA MET A 14 -6.83 -10.18 -0.05
C MET A 14 -6.72 -8.66 -0.24
N PRO A 15 -7.26 -7.80 0.65
CA PRO A 15 -7.07 -6.36 0.54
C PRO A 15 -5.61 -5.93 0.53
N ILE A 16 -4.76 -6.53 1.39
CA ILE A 16 -3.33 -6.21 1.45
C ILE A 16 -2.64 -6.58 0.13
N LEU A 17 -2.86 -7.80 -0.38
CA LEU A 17 -2.25 -8.24 -1.65
C LEU A 17 -2.67 -7.34 -2.81
N VAL A 18 -3.96 -7.04 -2.93
CA VAL A 18 -4.46 -6.14 -3.98
C VAL A 18 -3.83 -4.76 -3.85
N ALA A 19 -3.82 -4.18 -2.64
CA ALA A 19 -3.26 -2.86 -2.40
C ALA A 19 -1.78 -2.76 -2.81
N ILE A 20 -0.96 -3.75 -2.41
CA ILE A 20 0.47 -3.78 -2.69
C ILE A 20 0.73 -4.04 -4.18
N VAL A 21 0.05 -5.04 -4.79
CA VAL A 21 0.28 -5.39 -6.19
C VAL A 21 -0.06 -4.23 -7.12
N PHE A 22 -1.20 -3.57 -6.91
CA PHE A 22 -1.59 -2.43 -7.72
C PHE A 22 -0.67 -1.23 -7.52
N HIS A 23 -0.21 -0.98 -6.29
CA HIS A 23 0.77 0.06 -5.97
C HIS A 23 2.08 -0.16 -6.76
N GLU A 24 2.65 -1.35 -6.68
CA GLU A 24 3.90 -1.71 -7.36
C GLU A 24 3.78 -1.66 -8.88
N VAL A 25 2.68 -2.20 -9.41
CA VAL A 25 2.43 -2.18 -10.87
C VAL A 25 2.23 -0.75 -11.36
N ALA A 26 1.63 0.14 -10.55
CA ALA A 26 1.46 1.55 -10.92
C ALA A 26 2.80 2.26 -11.12
N HIS A 27 3.78 2.04 -10.22
CA HIS A 27 5.14 2.57 -10.41
C HIS A 27 5.76 2.10 -11.72
N GLY A 28 5.75 0.79 -11.97
CA GLY A 28 6.32 0.22 -13.19
C GLY A 28 5.57 0.66 -14.45
N TRP A 29 4.25 0.79 -14.39
CA TRP A 29 3.45 1.24 -15.53
C TRP A 29 3.71 2.70 -15.89
N VAL A 30 3.78 3.59 -14.90
CA VAL A 30 4.12 5.00 -15.12
C VAL A 30 5.56 5.14 -15.63
N ALA A 31 6.52 4.40 -15.06
CA ALA A 31 7.90 4.36 -15.55
C ALA A 31 7.95 3.92 -17.02
N TYR A 32 7.23 2.87 -17.39
CA TYR A 32 7.12 2.40 -18.78
C TYR A 32 6.59 3.49 -19.72
N ARG A 33 5.53 4.19 -19.32
CA ARG A 33 4.95 5.30 -20.11
C ARG A 33 5.92 6.48 -20.25
N LEU A 34 6.84 6.66 -19.29
CA LEU A 34 7.82 7.73 -19.26
C LEU A 34 9.20 7.34 -19.85
N GLY A 35 9.33 6.10 -20.37
CA GLY A 35 10.49 5.66 -21.15
C GLY A 35 11.31 4.55 -20.55
N ASP A 36 11.06 4.13 -19.30
CA ASP A 36 11.76 3.01 -18.68
C ASP A 36 10.96 1.70 -18.86
N ASP A 37 11.44 0.83 -19.75
CA ASP A 37 10.85 -0.47 -20.03
C ASP A 37 11.44 -1.62 -19.18
N THR A 38 12.25 -1.31 -18.17
CA THR A 38 12.92 -2.29 -17.31
C THR A 38 11.96 -3.31 -16.71
N ALA A 39 10.88 -2.84 -16.07
CA ALA A 39 9.87 -3.70 -15.47
C ALA A 39 9.15 -4.59 -16.51
N ALA A 40 8.85 -4.04 -17.69
CA ALA A 40 8.21 -4.77 -18.78
C ALA A 40 9.10 -5.90 -19.30
N ARG A 41 10.38 -5.60 -19.58
CA ARG A 41 11.37 -6.60 -20.05
C ARG A 41 11.59 -7.73 -19.04
N MET A 42 11.50 -7.42 -17.74
CA MET A 42 11.64 -8.41 -16.67
C MET A 42 10.33 -9.17 -16.35
N GLY A 43 9.24 -8.94 -17.10
CA GLY A 43 7.94 -9.56 -16.86
C GLY A 43 7.31 -9.18 -15.51
N ARG A 44 7.70 -7.99 -14.95
CA ARG A 44 7.26 -7.54 -13.63
C ARG A 44 6.03 -6.62 -13.67
N LEU A 45 5.56 -6.20 -14.86
CA LEU A 45 4.29 -5.50 -15.05
C LEU A 45 3.13 -6.50 -15.10
N THR A 46 2.85 -7.13 -13.99
CA THR A 46 1.81 -8.16 -13.86
C THR A 46 1.03 -7.99 -12.57
N LEU A 47 -0.27 -8.28 -12.60
CA LEU A 47 -1.13 -8.32 -11.41
C LEU A 47 -1.05 -9.68 -10.68
N ASN A 48 -0.19 -10.60 -11.12
CA ASN A 48 0.03 -11.85 -10.40
C ASN A 48 0.75 -11.58 -9.07
N PRO A 49 0.09 -11.80 -7.90
CA PRO A 49 0.67 -11.47 -6.61
C PRO A 49 1.95 -12.27 -6.30
N ILE A 50 2.09 -13.47 -6.85
CA ILE A 50 3.28 -14.32 -6.63
C ILE A 50 4.55 -13.60 -7.12
N SER A 51 4.46 -12.82 -8.19
CA SER A 51 5.59 -12.05 -8.73
C SER A 51 6.07 -10.94 -7.78
N HIS A 52 5.25 -10.52 -6.83
CA HIS A 52 5.52 -9.45 -5.87
C HIS A 52 5.85 -9.96 -4.46
N ILE A 53 5.87 -11.28 -4.25
CA ILE A 53 6.28 -11.88 -2.98
C ILE A 53 7.81 -11.84 -2.89
N ASP A 54 8.30 -11.28 -1.79
CA ASP A 54 9.69 -11.41 -1.33
C ASP A 54 9.73 -12.39 -0.17
N LEU A 55 10.59 -13.41 -0.26
CA LEU A 55 10.66 -14.45 0.77
C LEU A 55 11.01 -13.87 2.14
N PHE A 56 11.95 -12.93 2.17
CA PHE A 56 12.37 -12.31 3.44
C PHE A 56 11.37 -11.24 3.88
N GLY A 57 11.05 -10.27 3.03
CA GLY A 57 10.23 -9.11 3.39
C GLY A 57 8.75 -9.43 3.59
N THR A 58 8.19 -10.33 2.76
CA THR A 58 6.75 -10.62 2.79
C THR A 58 6.41 -11.75 3.77
N ILE A 59 7.32 -12.70 3.99
CA ILE A 59 7.04 -13.92 4.78
C ILE A 59 7.89 -13.97 6.04
N LEU A 60 9.22 -13.99 5.90
CA LEU A 60 10.12 -14.30 7.02
C LEU A 60 10.16 -13.16 8.04
N LEU A 61 10.24 -11.91 7.60
CA LEU A 61 10.30 -10.76 8.51
C LEU A 61 9.04 -10.59 9.35
N PRO A 62 7.80 -10.61 8.80
CA PRO A 62 6.59 -10.60 9.62
C PRO A 62 6.53 -11.77 10.61
N LEU A 63 6.92 -12.97 10.17
CA LEU A 63 6.93 -14.15 11.02
C LEU A 63 7.92 -14.01 12.20
N LEU A 64 9.13 -13.50 11.94
CA LEU A 64 10.13 -13.24 12.98
C LEU A 64 9.64 -12.19 13.98
N LEU A 65 8.99 -11.11 13.51
CA LEU A 65 8.43 -10.08 14.37
C LEU A 65 7.28 -10.63 15.24
N MET A 66 6.46 -11.53 14.70
CA MET A 66 5.42 -12.23 15.47
C MET A 66 6.01 -13.13 16.54
N ILE A 67 7.02 -13.94 16.22
CA ILE A 67 7.72 -14.82 17.16
C ILE A 67 8.41 -13.98 18.26
N ALA A 68 9.00 -12.86 17.89
CA ALA A 68 9.64 -11.95 18.84
C ALA A 68 8.66 -11.13 19.68
N HIS A 69 7.34 -11.33 19.54
CA HIS A 69 6.28 -10.55 20.21
C HIS A 69 6.48 -9.04 20.03
N SER A 70 6.93 -8.63 18.82
CA SER A 70 7.13 -7.21 18.49
C SER A 70 5.83 -6.42 18.65
N PRO A 71 5.88 -5.18 19.19
CA PRO A 71 4.71 -4.32 19.31
C PRO A 71 4.19 -3.82 17.96
N PHE A 72 4.94 -4.03 16.89
CA PHE A 72 4.55 -3.68 15.52
C PHE A 72 4.81 -4.85 14.57
N LEU A 73 4.00 -4.93 13.53
CA LEU A 73 4.18 -5.85 12.42
C LEU A 73 4.64 -5.04 11.21
N PHE A 74 5.73 -5.48 10.58
CA PHE A 74 6.28 -4.85 9.39
C PHE A 74 6.63 -5.91 8.35
N GLY A 75 6.42 -5.57 7.07
CA GLY A 75 6.82 -6.38 5.94
C GLY A 75 6.88 -5.53 4.68
N TYR A 76 7.54 -6.03 3.66
CA TYR A 76 7.60 -5.38 2.35
C TYR A 76 7.43 -6.38 1.22
N ALA A 77 6.94 -5.89 0.10
CA ALA A 77 6.85 -6.67 -1.13
C ALA A 77 8.13 -6.54 -1.96
N LYS A 78 8.34 -7.47 -2.88
CA LYS A 78 9.39 -7.36 -3.87
C LYS A 78 9.06 -6.20 -4.83
N PRO A 79 9.83 -5.11 -4.82
CA PRO A 79 9.48 -3.92 -5.60
C PRO A 79 9.56 -4.19 -7.09
N VAL A 80 8.74 -3.49 -7.86
CA VAL A 80 8.86 -3.47 -9.33
C VAL A 80 10.11 -2.67 -9.70
N PRO A 81 11.02 -3.23 -10.50
CA PRO A 81 12.28 -2.56 -10.83
C PRO A 81 12.02 -1.36 -11.73
N VAL A 82 12.52 -0.20 -11.30
CA VAL A 82 12.50 1.05 -12.07
C VAL A 82 13.94 1.57 -12.20
N ASN A 83 14.36 1.83 -13.43
CA ASN A 83 15.63 2.50 -13.71
C ASN A 83 15.37 3.96 -14.07
N PHE A 84 15.53 4.83 -13.10
CA PHE A 84 15.27 6.26 -13.27
C PHE A 84 16.14 6.92 -14.34
N THR A 85 17.31 6.35 -14.70
CA THR A 85 18.18 6.89 -15.75
C THR A 85 17.60 6.68 -17.15
N ASN A 86 16.67 5.73 -17.33
CA ASN A 86 15.99 5.45 -18.59
C ASN A 86 14.81 6.39 -18.84
N LEU A 87 14.35 7.14 -17.84
CA LEU A 87 13.25 8.08 -17.98
C LEU A 87 13.63 9.24 -18.91
N ARG A 88 12.66 9.80 -19.62
CA ARG A 88 12.89 10.91 -20.56
C ARG A 88 13.45 12.15 -19.85
N TYR A 89 12.94 12.46 -18.68
CA TYR A 89 13.40 13.55 -17.82
C TYR A 89 13.60 12.99 -16.38
N PRO A 90 14.74 12.34 -16.10
CA PRO A 90 14.94 11.49 -14.93
C PRO A 90 14.44 12.11 -13.62
N LYS A 91 14.80 13.35 -13.34
CA LYS A 91 14.48 14.02 -12.08
C LYS A 91 12.98 14.38 -11.97
N ARG A 92 12.39 14.90 -13.05
CA ARG A 92 10.97 15.26 -13.09
C ARG A 92 10.06 14.03 -13.14
N ASP A 93 10.42 13.08 -13.98
CA ASP A 93 9.60 11.90 -14.23
C ASP A 93 9.63 10.94 -13.03
N MET A 94 10.74 10.92 -12.25
CA MET A 94 10.83 10.20 -10.98
C MET A 94 9.72 10.62 -10.00
N ILE A 95 9.32 11.91 -9.97
CA ILE A 95 8.23 12.40 -9.13
C ILE A 95 6.91 11.70 -9.50
N TRP A 96 6.59 11.62 -10.80
CA TRP A 96 5.36 10.97 -11.27
C TRP A 96 5.37 9.47 -11.02
N VAL A 97 6.52 8.83 -11.24
CA VAL A 97 6.69 7.41 -10.92
C VAL A 97 6.46 7.18 -9.43
N ALA A 98 7.09 7.97 -8.56
CA ALA A 98 6.95 7.82 -7.12
C ALA A 98 5.52 8.10 -6.63
N LEU A 99 4.83 9.09 -7.19
CA LEU A 99 3.44 9.39 -6.81
C LEU A 99 2.43 8.34 -7.29
N ALA A 100 2.77 7.53 -8.30
CA ALA A 100 1.85 6.57 -8.90
C ALA A 100 1.33 5.52 -7.91
N GLY A 101 2.19 4.98 -7.06
CA GLY A 101 1.81 4.01 -6.02
C GLY A 101 0.81 4.59 -5.02
N PRO A 102 1.16 5.65 -4.28
CA PRO A 102 0.26 6.29 -3.33
C PRO A 102 -1.06 6.76 -3.95
N ALA A 103 -1.02 7.34 -5.16
CA ALA A 103 -2.24 7.75 -5.88
C ALA A 103 -3.14 6.56 -6.21
N THR A 104 -2.56 5.43 -6.61
CA THR A 104 -3.31 4.18 -6.86
C THR A 104 -3.94 3.65 -5.58
N ASN A 105 -3.25 3.71 -4.45
CA ASN A 105 -3.85 3.31 -3.17
C ASN A 105 -5.03 4.21 -2.78
N ILE A 106 -4.95 5.53 -2.95
CA ILE A 106 -6.08 6.43 -2.69
C ILE A 106 -7.26 6.09 -3.63
N LEU A 107 -7.01 5.81 -4.90
CA LEU A 107 -8.04 5.39 -5.85
C LEU A 107 -8.68 4.06 -5.43
N LEU A 108 -7.90 3.06 -5.01
CA LEU A 108 -8.42 1.77 -4.53
C LEU A 108 -9.24 1.95 -3.24
N ALA A 109 -8.81 2.80 -2.32
CA ALA A 109 -9.58 3.14 -1.13
C ALA A 109 -10.93 3.76 -1.52
N PHE A 110 -10.96 4.71 -2.44
CA PHE A 110 -12.18 5.32 -2.94
C PHE A 110 -13.11 4.31 -3.63
N CYS A 111 -12.58 3.44 -4.51
CA CYS A 111 -13.36 2.35 -5.11
C CYS A 111 -13.94 1.41 -4.04
N SER A 112 -13.19 1.14 -2.97
CA SER A 112 -13.65 0.31 -1.85
C SER A 112 -14.76 1.00 -1.03
N VAL A 113 -14.73 2.33 -0.90
CA VAL A 113 -15.84 3.11 -0.30
C VAL A 113 -17.11 2.95 -1.12
N LEU A 114 -17.02 3.11 -2.44
CA LEU A 114 -18.18 2.93 -3.33
C LEU A 114 -18.72 1.50 -3.28
N ALA A 115 -17.84 0.50 -3.29
CA ALA A 115 -18.22 -0.90 -3.15
C ALA A 115 -18.90 -1.16 -1.79
N LEU A 116 -18.35 -0.62 -0.71
CA LEU A 116 -18.94 -0.73 0.63
C LEU A 116 -20.32 -0.09 0.70
N LYS A 117 -20.48 1.10 0.11
CA LYS A 117 -21.78 1.79 0.04
C LYS A 117 -22.84 0.93 -0.66
N VAL A 118 -22.49 0.32 -1.80
CA VAL A 118 -23.37 -0.60 -2.53
C VAL A 118 -23.70 -1.83 -1.66
N LEU A 119 -22.69 -2.45 -1.04
CA LEU A 119 -22.90 -3.61 -0.18
C LEU A 119 -23.82 -3.29 1.00
N LEU A 120 -23.68 -2.12 1.62
CA LEU A 120 -24.52 -1.70 2.76
C LEU A 120 -25.95 -1.33 2.35
N SER A 121 -26.22 -1.03 1.08
CA SER A 121 -27.56 -0.76 0.57
C SER A 121 -28.39 -2.04 0.34
N LEU A 122 -27.77 -3.21 0.41
CA LEU A 122 -28.45 -4.50 0.25
C LEU A 122 -29.20 -4.86 1.53
N ASP A 123 -30.37 -5.49 1.38
CA ASP A 123 -31.18 -5.92 2.53
C ASP A 123 -30.62 -7.18 3.20
N PHE A 124 -30.05 -7.01 4.39
CA PHE A 124 -29.55 -8.08 5.26
C PHE A 124 -30.55 -8.53 6.32
N SER A 125 -31.85 -8.13 6.23
CA SER A 125 -32.82 -8.45 7.24
C SER A 125 -33.03 -9.96 7.39
N ALA A 126 -33.34 -10.40 8.59
CA ALA A 126 -33.61 -11.80 8.89
C ALA A 126 -34.89 -12.33 8.19
N GLN A 127 -35.76 -11.41 7.74
CA GLN A 127 -36.97 -11.74 6.99
C GLN A 127 -36.69 -12.06 5.51
N ASN A 128 -35.50 -11.72 4.99
CA ASN A 128 -35.13 -12.05 3.65
C ASN A 128 -34.84 -13.56 3.51
N PRO A 129 -35.53 -14.30 2.61
CA PRO A 129 -35.29 -15.74 2.41
C PRO A 129 -33.85 -16.12 2.08
N PHE A 130 -33.09 -15.18 1.52
CA PHE A 130 -31.67 -15.33 1.17
C PHE A 130 -30.70 -14.86 2.27
N ALA A 131 -31.20 -14.49 3.48
CA ALA A 131 -30.36 -14.02 4.57
C ALA A 131 -29.17 -14.93 4.90
N PRO A 132 -29.28 -16.28 4.94
CA PRO A 132 -28.13 -17.15 5.19
C PRO A 132 -27.02 -17.01 4.12
N PHE A 133 -27.41 -16.90 2.85
CA PHE A 133 -26.46 -16.66 1.75
C PHE A 133 -25.80 -15.28 1.85
N TYR A 134 -26.58 -14.25 2.11
CA TYR A 134 -26.04 -12.90 2.30
C TYR A 134 -25.05 -12.86 3.45
N LEU A 135 -25.37 -13.43 4.60
CA LEU A 135 -24.47 -13.47 5.75
C LEU A 135 -23.20 -14.27 5.46
N ALA A 136 -23.28 -15.37 4.72
CA ALA A 136 -22.12 -16.20 4.39
C ALA A 136 -21.16 -15.55 3.37
N VAL A 137 -21.70 -14.81 2.40
CA VAL A 137 -20.93 -14.26 1.26
C VAL A 137 -20.69 -12.76 1.42
N LEU A 138 -21.73 -11.98 1.67
CA LEU A 138 -21.64 -10.52 1.67
C LEU A 138 -21.01 -9.96 2.94
N SER A 139 -21.18 -10.61 4.10
CA SER A 139 -20.54 -10.17 5.34
C SER A 139 -19.00 -10.17 5.25
N PRO A 140 -18.33 -11.23 4.74
CA PRO A 140 -16.90 -11.18 4.47
C PRO A 140 -16.51 -10.07 3.48
N LEU A 141 -17.29 -9.85 2.42
CA LEU A 141 -17.01 -8.80 1.44
C LEU A 141 -17.11 -7.39 2.04
N VAL A 142 -18.08 -7.14 2.91
CA VAL A 142 -18.18 -5.89 3.68
C VAL A 142 -16.94 -5.68 4.53
N LEU A 143 -16.46 -6.72 5.23
CA LEU A 143 -15.26 -6.62 6.04
C LEU A 143 -13.99 -6.41 5.16
N MET A 144 -13.89 -7.11 4.04
CA MET A 144 -12.81 -6.91 3.08
C MET A 144 -12.81 -5.49 2.52
N ALA A 145 -13.97 -4.93 2.18
CA ALA A 145 -14.08 -3.56 1.69
C ALA A 145 -13.64 -2.54 2.76
N LYS A 146 -14.07 -2.71 4.02
CA LYS A 146 -13.63 -1.87 5.15
C LYS A 146 -12.11 -1.95 5.34
N ASN A 147 -11.54 -3.15 5.34
CA ASN A 147 -10.10 -3.35 5.50
C ASN A 147 -9.34 -2.79 4.30
N SER A 148 -9.89 -2.90 3.08
CA SER A 148 -9.31 -2.31 1.88
C SER A 148 -9.23 -0.78 1.97
N ILE A 149 -10.25 -0.11 2.49
CA ILE A 149 -10.19 1.34 2.73
C ILE A 149 -9.04 1.67 3.67
N ILE A 150 -8.98 0.99 4.82
CA ILE A 150 -7.98 1.27 5.85
C ILE A 150 -6.56 1.02 5.31
N ILE A 151 -6.30 -0.16 4.75
CA ILE A 151 -4.94 -0.52 4.32
C ILE A 151 -4.44 0.36 3.18
N ASN A 152 -5.31 0.71 2.22
CA ASN A 152 -4.93 1.57 1.12
C ASN A 152 -4.64 3.00 1.58
N VAL A 153 -5.43 3.56 2.51
CA VAL A 153 -5.14 4.88 3.10
C VAL A 153 -3.84 4.85 3.89
N VAL A 154 -3.62 3.82 4.72
CA VAL A 154 -2.37 3.65 5.48
C VAL A 154 -1.17 3.56 4.55
N LEU A 155 -1.23 2.73 3.50
CA LEU A 155 -0.14 2.58 2.54
C LEU A 155 0.14 3.88 1.78
N ALA A 156 -0.88 4.62 1.36
CA ALA A 156 -0.71 5.89 0.69
C ALA A 156 -0.01 6.92 1.59
N VAL A 157 -0.48 7.08 2.84
CA VAL A 157 0.10 8.03 3.80
C VAL A 157 1.51 7.62 4.22
N PHE A 158 1.74 6.31 4.43
CA PHE A 158 3.06 5.79 4.77
C PHE A 158 4.07 6.05 3.64
N ASN A 159 3.70 5.71 2.39
CA ASN A 159 4.64 5.85 1.28
C ASN A 159 4.87 7.30 0.86
N ILE A 160 3.94 8.24 1.13
CA ILE A 160 4.19 9.66 0.85
C ILE A 160 5.10 10.34 1.90
N PHE A 161 5.47 9.64 2.96
CA PHE A 161 6.37 10.19 3.97
C PHE A 161 7.74 10.55 3.37
N PRO A 162 8.30 11.74 3.66
CA PRO A 162 9.42 12.33 2.91
C PRO A 162 10.80 11.76 3.29
N ILE A 163 10.90 10.44 3.43
CA ILE A 163 12.14 9.73 3.79
C ILE A 163 12.41 8.61 2.77
N PRO A 164 13.54 8.63 2.02
CA PRO A 164 13.93 7.47 1.23
C PRO A 164 14.11 6.23 2.13
N PRO A 165 13.74 5.02 1.69
CA PRO A 165 13.36 4.63 0.33
C PRO A 165 11.87 4.77 0.00
N LEU A 166 11.03 5.39 0.88
CA LEU A 166 9.62 5.61 0.61
C LEU A 166 9.43 6.54 -0.60
N ASP A 167 8.27 6.45 -1.24
CA ASP A 167 7.96 7.22 -2.44
C ASP A 167 8.02 8.72 -2.22
N GLY A 168 7.54 9.21 -1.06
CA GLY A 168 7.64 10.62 -0.69
C GLY A 168 9.08 11.11 -0.59
N GLY A 169 10.00 10.25 -0.17
CA GLY A 169 11.43 10.53 -0.20
C GLY A 169 11.95 10.71 -1.62
N ARG A 170 11.53 9.87 -2.57
CA ARG A 170 11.86 9.99 -3.99
C ARG A 170 11.22 11.22 -4.64
N VAL A 171 9.97 11.54 -4.27
CA VAL A 171 9.33 12.80 -4.69
C VAL A 171 10.18 13.99 -4.23
N LEU A 172 10.62 13.99 -2.97
CA LEU A 172 11.43 15.06 -2.43
C LEU A 172 12.80 15.16 -3.12
N VAL A 173 13.47 14.04 -3.39
CA VAL A 173 14.70 13.99 -4.22
C VAL A 173 14.46 14.60 -5.59
N GLY A 174 13.31 14.32 -6.22
CA GLY A 174 12.94 14.87 -7.52
C GLY A 174 12.72 16.39 -7.52
N ILE A 175 12.18 16.95 -6.42
CA ILE A 175 11.84 18.38 -6.31
C ILE A 175 13.06 19.22 -5.91
N LEU A 176 13.92 18.71 -5.01
CA LEU A 176 15.03 19.46 -4.46
C LEU A 176 16.08 19.83 -5.51
N PRO A 177 16.64 21.06 -5.44
CA PRO A 177 17.82 21.41 -6.24
C PRO A 177 19.07 20.70 -5.74
N GLU A 178 20.10 20.57 -6.60
CA GLU A 178 21.43 20.17 -6.17
C GLU A 178 22.05 21.26 -5.27
N PRO A 179 22.83 20.90 -4.23
CA PRO A 179 23.27 19.56 -3.83
C PRO A 179 22.31 18.82 -2.86
N TYR A 180 21.19 19.39 -2.49
CA TYR A 180 20.25 18.82 -1.48
C TYR A 180 19.64 17.50 -1.96
N SER A 181 19.31 17.42 -3.26
CA SER A 181 18.77 16.22 -3.91
C SER A 181 19.72 15.03 -3.74
N SER A 182 20.99 15.20 -4.13
CA SER A 182 22.00 14.14 -4.01
C SER A 182 22.33 13.78 -2.56
N THR A 183 22.30 14.76 -1.65
CA THR A 183 22.51 14.51 -0.22
C THR A 183 21.37 13.65 0.35
N LEU A 184 20.11 13.96 0.02
CA LEU A 184 18.97 13.17 0.47
C LEU A 184 18.97 11.76 -0.14
N ALA A 185 19.33 11.62 -1.42
CA ALA A 185 19.42 10.32 -2.08
C ALA A 185 20.45 9.38 -1.40
N ARG A 186 21.53 9.91 -0.84
CA ARG A 186 22.53 9.14 -0.06
C ARG A 186 21.97 8.55 1.25
N VAL A 187 20.83 9.00 1.71
CA VAL A 187 20.16 8.44 2.90
C VAL A 187 19.45 7.13 2.58
N GLU A 188 19.11 6.86 1.31
CA GLU A 188 18.33 5.69 0.90
C GLU A 188 18.84 4.35 1.47
N PRO A 189 20.16 4.04 1.49
CA PRO A 189 20.66 2.78 2.07
C PRO A 189 20.37 2.62 3.58
N TYR A 190 20.19 3.74 4.29
CA TYR A 190 19.88 3.75 5.73
C TYR A 190 18.39 3.90 6.02
N GLY A 191 17.59 4.10 4.98
CA GLY A 191 16.16 4.43 5.11
C GLY A 191 15.37 3.37 5.84
N PHE A 192 15.65 2.08 5.61
CA PHE A 192 15.00 1.00 6.34
C PHE A 192 15.25 1.11 7.86
N LEU A 193 16.50 1.34 8.27
CA LEU A 193 16.86 1.52 9.68
C LEU A 193 16.16 2.74 10.29
N ILE A 194 16.12 3.86 9.55
CA ILE A 194 15.45 5.08 9.99
C ILE A 194 13.95 4.82 10.20
N ILE A 195 13.29 4.15 9.26
CA ILE A 195 11.87 3.80 9.36
C ILE A 195 11.63 2.91 10.59
N MET A 196 12.48 1.90 10.82
CA MET A 196 12.35 1.04 11.99
C MET A 196 12.45 1.81 13.30
N VAL A 197 13.42 2.74 13.42
CA VAL A 197 13.56 3.62 14.61
C VAL A 197 12.32 4.51 14.77
N LEU A 198 11.82 5.11 13.71
CA LEU A 198 10.62 5.95 13.74
C LEU A 198 9.36 5.17 14.12
N LEU A 199 9.24 3.90 13.72
CA LEU A 199 8.15 3.02 14.15
C LEU A 199 8.25 2.68 15.64
N MET A 200 9.48 2.43 16.15
CA MET A 200 9.71 2.10 17.57
C MET A 200 9.49 3.30 18.50
N THR A 201 9.66 4.52 18.01
CA THR A 201 9.55 5.75 18.80
C THR A 201 8.17 6.41 18.73
N ASP A 202 7.18 5.78 18.08
CA ASP A 202 5.84 6.34 17.82
C ASP A 202 5.83 7.70 17.07
N VAL A 203 6.96 8.20 16.64
CA VAL A 203 7.08 9.45 15.89
C VAL A 203 6.31 9.35 14.58
N LEU A 204 6.51 8.24 13.86
CA LEU A 204 5.82 8.00 12.60
C LEU A 204 4.30 8.00 12.80
N ARG A 205 3.82 7.34 13.85
CA ARG A 205 2.41 7.30 14.22
C ARG A 205 1.82 8.68 14.51
N ALA A 206 2.58 9.52 15.21
CA ALA A 206 2.15 10.89 15.54
C ALA A 206 1.94 11.76 14.28
N PHE A 207 2.78 11.59 13.25
CA PHE A 207 2.67 12.33 12.01
C PHE A 207 1.62 11.72 11.05
N MET A 208 1.56 10.40 10.95
CA MET A 208 0.63 9.72 10.04
C MET A 208 -0.80 9.71 10.56
N GLY A 209 -0.99 9.59 11.87
CA GLY A 209 -2.31 9.45 12.50
C GLY A 209 -3.31 10.52 12.08
N PRO A 210 -2.98 11.82 12.19
CA PRO A 210 -3.86 12.90 11.76
C PRO A 210 -4.23 12.83 10.27
N ALA A 211 -3.26 12.54 9.39
CA ALA A 211 -3.50 12.44 7.95
C ALA A 211 -4.41 11.26 7.61
N ILE A 212 -4.16 10.09 8.22
CA ILE A 212 -5.01 8.90 8.06
C ILE A 212 -6.42 9.20 8.54
N SER A 213 -6.58 9.77 9.75
CA SER A 213 -7.89 10.09 10.33
C SER A 213 -8.66 11.11 9.48
N PHE A 214 -7.97 12.09 8.91
CA PHE A 214 -8.57 13.09 8.02
C PHE A 214 -9.12 12.43 6.74
N ILE A 215 -8.32 11.59 6.05
CA ILE A 215 -8.75 10.91 4.83
C ILE A 215 -9.89 9.93 5.13
N LEU A 216 -9.78 9.15 6.21
CA LEU A 216 -10.85 8.23 6.62
C LEU A 216 -12.13 8.97 7.01
N GLY A 217 -12.02 10.17 7.60
CA GLY A 217 -13.15 11.04 7.88
C GLY A 217 -13.88 11.50 6.62
N ILE A 218 -13.15 11.91 5.57
CA ILE A 218 -13.71 12.24 4.26
C ILE A 218 -14.42 11.02 3.66
N PHE A 219 -13.80 9.85 3.68
CA PHE A 219 -14.39 8.63 3.14
C PHE A 219 -15.62 8.18 3.94
N GLY A 220 -15.60 8.37 5.25
CA GLY A 220 -16.76 8.10 6.13
C GLY A 220 -17.97 9.00 5.83
N SER A 221 -17.75 10.23 5.38
CA SER A 221 -18.85 11.13 5.00
C SER A 221 -19.55 10.77 3.67
N ILE A 222 -18.95 9.88 2.87
CA ILE A 222 -19.51 9.39 1.60
C ILE A 222 -20.41 8.18 1.83
N LEU A 223 -20.18 7.41 2.90
CA LEU A 223 -20.97 6.21 3.26
C LEU A 223 -22.31 6.57 3.84
#